data_82c69e73425e25d28a96dd91ad95e04f
#
_entry.id   82c69e73425e25d28a96dd91ad95e04f
#
_cell.length_a   1.000
_cell.length_b   1.000
_cell.length_c   1.000
_cell.angle_alpha   90.00
_cell.angle_beta   90.00
_cell.angle_gamma   90.00
#
_symmetry.space_group_name_H-M   'P 1'
#
loop_
_entity.id
_entity.type
_entity.pdbx_description
1 polymer ?
#
loop_
_entity_poly.entity_id
_entity_poly.type
_entity_poly.pdbx_seq_one_letter_code
_entity_poly.pdbx_strand_id
1 'polypeptide(L)'
;MALKIACGQIEIIAGRPDLNTKKILHHMDMACQNGIDILLLPELAVPGYFLGDLWEQTAFIEDCAAYGDEIIAATENCGELCVIFGNIAVDNSKRNEDGRARKYNAAFAAQHGKLLTNGTLPYDFIVKNALPNYREFDDNRHFYGLRQLALELDKQVAGLHQPLTVTAHGETVKLGLMLCEDGWTENYFLDVPQLLAQHGAELLCNISCSPFSINKNSKRHRLFGSAAQKAGIPLIYCNNVGIQNNGKNIFTFDGCSCVYGSDGWLLTDAPMYAEATLCAGWDSKAKAIDTSGITSDPRSEIDEVYHSLRYGCQRFLEQAGIGKMTIGLSGGIDSAVTAALFVDILGPDNVLLVNMPSRYNSPMTQTIAEQT
;
A
#
# COMPACT_ATOMS: atom_id res chain seq x y z
N MET A 1 15.89 -3.09 25.61
CA MET A 1 14.53 -3.66 25.44
C MET A 1 14.32 -3.79 23.92
N ALA A 2 13.65 -4.80 23.42
CA ALA A 2 13.40 -4.85 21.98
C ALA A 2 12.37 -3.77 21.60
N LEU A 3 12.59 -3.06 20.49
CA LEU A 3 11.60 -2.13 19.96
C LEU A 3 10.44 -2.92 19.34
N LYS A 4 9.21 -2.50 19.61
CA LYS A 4 8.02 -3.10 19.03
C LYS A 4 7.62 -2.34 17.77
N ILE A 5 7.54 -3.04 16.65
CA ILE A 5 7.19 -2.49 15.35
C ILE A 5 5.85 -3.07 14.93
N ALA A 6 4.93 -2.23 14.46
CA ALA A 6 3.69 -2.66 13.86
C ALA A 6 3.61 -2.21 12.39
N CYS A 7 3.09 -3.09 11.55
CA CYS A 7 2.73 -2.79 10.17
C CYS A 7 1.21 -2.81 10.05
N GLY A 8 0.61 -1.65 9.80
CA GLY A 8 -0.83 -1.47 9.65
C GLY A 8 -1.26 -1.70 8.21
N GLN A 9 -1.76 -2.90 7.90
CA GLN A 9 -2.45 -3.20 6.66
C GLN A 9 -3.88 -2.68 6.76
N ILE A 10 -4.10 -1.46 6.26
CA ILE A 10 -5.39 -0.76 6.38
C ILE A 10 -6.07 -0.62 5.02
N GLU A 11 -7.39 -0.51 5.03
CA GLU A 11 -8.13 -0.13 3.83
C GLU A 11 -7.96 1.37 3.55
N ILE A 12 -7.57 1.69 2.32
CA ILE A 12 -7.45 3.06 1.83
C ILE A 12 -8.59 3.34 0.86
N ILE A 13 -9.38 4.37 1.15
CA ILE A 13 -10.46 4.85 0.29
C ILE A 13 -9.93 6.02 -0.54
N ALA A 14 -9.72 5.79 -1.83
CA ALA A 14 -9.18 6.80 -2.74
C ALA A 14 -10.06 8.07 -2.79
N GLY A 15 -9.44 9.24 -2.65
CA GLY A 15 -10.12 10.53 -2.66
C GLY A 15 -10.86 10.89 -1.36
N ARG A 16 -10.67 10.10 -0.27
CA ARG A 16 -11.31 10.36 1.03
C ARG A 16 -10.25 10.51 2.13
N PRO A 17 -9.43 11.57 2.06
CA PRO A 17 -8.40 11.82 3.06
C PRO A 17 -8.97 11.95 4.47
N ASP A 18 -10.20 12.47 4.61
CA ASP A 18 -10.94 12.58 5.87
C ASP A 18 -11.19 11.22 6.55
N LEU A 19 -11.62 10.21 5.78
CA LEU A 19 -11.88 8.86 6.30
C LEU A 19 -10.58 8.10 6.57
N ASN A 20 -9.63 8.24 5.67
CA ASN A 20 -8.32 7.58 5.79
C ASN A 20 -7.58 8.11 7.03
N THR A 21 -7.58 9.42 7.25
CA THR A 21 -6.94 10.01 8.44
C THR A 21 -7.58 9.57 9.74
N LYS A 22 -8.93 9.52 9.81
CA LYS A 22 -9.61 8.95 10.98
C LYS A 22 -9.18 7.52 11.28
N LYS A 23 -9.03 6.70 10.24
CA LYS A 23 -8.55 5.33 10.36
C LYS A 23 -7.10 5.28 10.84
N ILE A 24 -6.23 6.13 10.28
CA ILE A 24 -4.82 6.25 10.70
C ILE A 24 -4.74 6.64 12.18
N LEU A 25 -5.46 7.67 12.62
CA LEU A 25 -5.49 8.10 14.02
C LEU A 25 -5.97 6.99 14.95
N HIS A 26 -7.00 6.23 14.55
CA HIS A 26 -7.45 5.06 15.31
C HIS A 26 -6.34 4.00 15.44
N HIS A 27 -5.61 3.69 14.37
CA HIS A 27 -4.48 2.76 14.43
C HIS A 27 -3.33 3.29 15.30
N MET A 28 -3.10 4.61 15.32
CA MET A 28 -2.14 5.25 16.22
C MET A 28 -2.55 5.06 17.68
N ASP A 29 -3.81 5.31 18.01
CA ASP A 29 -4.34 5.10 19.37
C ASP A 29 -4.15 3.65 19.83
N MET A 30 -4.48 2.70 18.95
CA MET A 30 -4.27 1.27 19.21
C MET A 30 -2.79 0.92 19.38
N ALA A 31 -1.92 1.51 18.58
CA ALA A 31 -0.47 1.31 18.69
C ALA A 31 0.06 1.84 20.03
N CYS A 32 -0.37 3.05 20.44
CA CYS A 32 -0.01 3.62 21.74
C CYS A 32 -0.45 2.74 22.91
N GLN A 33 -1.71 2.26 22.89
CA GLN A 33 -2.26 1.39 23.93
C GLN A 33 -1.52 0.05 24.04
N ASN A 34 -1.00 -0.48 22.93
CA ASN A 34 -0.26 -1.74 22.88
C ASN A 34 1.25 -1.57 23.07
N GLY A 35 1.72 -0.34 23.31
CA GLY A 35 3.13 -0.02 23.53
C GLY A 35 3.99 -0.32 22.28
N ILE A 36 3.47 0.02 21.10
CA ILE A 36 4.22 -0.01 19.84
C ILE A 36 5.13 1.22 19.78
N ASP A 37 6.36 1.02 19.33
CA ASP A 37 7.36 2.07 19.19
C ASP A 37 7.43 2.64 17.77
N ILE A 38 7.14 1.80 16.75
CA ILE A 38 7.15 2.21 15.36
C ILE A 38 5.91 1.65 14.67
N LEU A 39 5.08 2.51 14.08
CA LEU A 39 3.93 2.13 13.26
C LEU A 39 4.22 2.47 11.80
N LEU A 40 4.23 1.45 10.94
CA LEU A 40 4.31 1.60 9.49
C LEU A 40 2.92 1.56 8.88
N LEU A 41 2.61 2.53 8.02
CA LEU A 41 1.36 2.64 7.26
C LEU A 41 1.67 2.70 5.75
N PRO A 42 0.70 2.38 4.88
CA PRO A 42 0.93 2.29 3.45
C PRO A 42 1.38 3.59 2.76
N GLU A 43 1.92 3.45 1.55
CA GLU A 43 2.17 4.54 0.61
C GLU A 43 0.85 5.26 0.29
N LEU A 44 0.90 6.61 0.20
CA LEU A 44 -0.26 7.46 -0.06
C LEU A 44 -1.50 7.08 0.78
N ALA A 45 -1.26 6.72 2.04
CA ALA A 45 -2.30 6.28 2.97
C ALA A 45 -3.36 7.36 3.24
N VAL A 46 -2.99 8.63 3.13
CA VAL A 46 -3.93 9.75 3.33
C VAL A 46 -4.82 9.96 2.10
N PRO A 47 -4.32 10.21 0.89
CA PRO A 47 -5.15 10.51 -0.28
C PRO A 47 -5.70 9.28 -1.01
N GLY A 48 -5.01 8.14 -0.97
CA GLY A 48 -5.15 7.06 -1.94
C GLY A 48 -4.24 7.27 -3.15
N TYR A 49 -4.15 6.29 -4.05
CA TYR A 49 -3.19 6.27 -5.15
C TYR A 49 -3.81 6.61 -6.51
N PHE A 50 -4.86 5.88 -6.92
CA PHE A 50 -5.52 6.07 -8.22
C PHE A 50 -6.55 7.18 -8.17
N LEU A 51 -6.10 8.44 -8.27
CA LEU A 51 -6.93 9.62 -8.11
C LEU A 51 -7.15 10.40 -9.42
N GLY A 52 -6.39 10.08 -10.47
CA GLY A 52 -6.49 10.77 -11.76
C GLY A 52 -6.40 12.30 -11.59
N ASP A 53 -7.37 13.01 -12.10
CA ASP A 53 -7.36 14.48 -12.10
C ASP A 53 -7.57 15.14 -10.74
N LEU A 54 -7.91 14.38 -9.67
CA LEU A 54 -7.91 14.92 -8.31
C LEU A 54 -6.52 15.42 -7.89
N TRP A 55 -5.45 14.81 -8.41
CA TRP A 55 -4.09 15.28 -8.20
C TRP A 55 -3.83 16.70 -8.69
N GLU A 56 -4.72 17.27 -9.51
CA GLU A 56 -4.61 18.61 -10.06
C GLU A 56 -5.50 19.64 -9.36
N GLN A 57 -6.30 19.20 -8.38
CA GLN A 57 -7.20 20.06 -7.61
C GLN A 57 -6.48 20.61 -6.37
N THR A 58 -6.18 21.91 -6.36
CA THR A 58 -5.44 22.56 -5.28
C THR A 58 -6.08 22.32 -3.91
N ALA A 59 -7.42 22.49 -3.80
CA ALA A 59 -8.14 22.28 -2.54
C ALA A 59 -7.97 20.86 -1.99
N PHE A 60 -8.06 19.83 -2.87
CA PHE A 60 -7.84 18.45 -2.47
C PHE A 60 -6.40 18.20 -1.96
N ILE A 61 -5.42 18.81 -2.61
CA ILE A 61 -4.02 18.69 -2.21
C ILE A 61 -3.76 19.39 -0.87
N GLU A 62 -4.35 20.57 -0.67
CA GLU A 62 -4.28 21.30 0.60
C GLU A 62 -4.94 20.54 1.74
N ASP A 63 -6.10 19.90 1.49
CA ASP A 63 -6.74 19.01 2.46
C ASP A 63 -5.82 17.83 2.83
N CYS A 64 -5.20 17.17 1.86
CA CYS A 64 -4.27 16.07 2.13
C CYS A 64 -3.06 16.52 2.97
N ALA A 65 -2.53 17.72 2.74
CA ALA A 65 -1.45 18.29 3.56
C ALA A 65 -1.92 18.56 4.98
N ALA A 66 -3.11 19.20 5.16
CA ALA A 66 -3.67 19.49 6.47
C ALA A 66 -3.94 18.21 7.30
N TYR A 67 -4.45 17.15 6.66
CA TYR A 67 -4.62 15.85 7.31
C TYR A 67 -3.27 15.19 7.66
N GLY A 68 -2.24 15.40 6.85
CA GLY A 68 -0.87 15.02 7.20
C GLY A 68 -0.38 15.72 8.46
N ASP A 69 -0.62 17.02 8.58
CA ASP A 69 -0.27 17.82 9.77
C ASP A 69 -1.04 17.35 11.02
N GLU A 70 -2.30 16.93 10.87
CA GLU A 70 -3.10 16.36 11.96
C GLU A 70 -2.47 15.05 12.48
N ILE A 71 -2.03 14.17 11.59
CA ILE A 71 -1.34 12.93 11.95
C ILE A 71 -0.03 13.24 12.68
N ILE A 72 0.77 14.17 12.17
CA ILE A 72 2.03 14.59 12.78
C ILE A 72 1.77 15.12 14.20
N ALA A 73 0.84 16.05 14.35
CA ALA A 73 0.49 16.64 15.64
C ALA A 73 0.00 15.59 16.64
N ALA A 74 -0.77 14.60 16.20
CA ALA A 74 -1.27 13.53 17.07
C ALA A 74 -0.15 12.73 17.73
N THR A 75 1.04 12.64 17.12
CA THR A 75 2.19 11.93 17.71
C THR A 75 2.72 12.58 18.99
N GLU A 76 2.40 13.86 19.26
CA GLU A 76 2.79 14.54 20.50
C GLU A 76 2.24 13.85 21.76
N ASN A 77 1.06 13.23 21.63
CA ASN A 77 0.38 12.55 22.73
C ASN A 77 0.57 11.03 22.74
N CYS A 78 1.42 10.51 21.85
CA CYS A 78 1.62 9.07 21.65
C CYS A 78 2.91 8.52 22.29
N GLY A 79 3.47 9.20 23.30
CA GLY A 79 4.70 8.78 23.97
C GLY A 79 5.88 8.66 22.99
N GLU A 80 6.53 7.51 22.95
CA GLU A 80 7.69 7.25 22.07
C GLU A 80 7.31 6.75 20.66
N LEU A 81 6.03 6.68 20.34
CA LEU A 81 5.57 6.15 19.04
C LEU A 81 6.07 7.01 17.87
N CYS A 82 6.83 6.40 16.97
CA CYS A 82 7.13 6.94 15.65
C CYS A 82 6.12 6.41 14.64
N VAL A 83 5.43 7.28 13.92
CA VAL A 83 4.48 6.92 12.86
C VAL A 83 5.08 7.22 11.50
N ILE A 84 5.11 6.20 10.63
CA ILE A 84 5.60 6.33 9.25
C ILE A 84 4.40 6.10 8.32
N PHE A 85 4.09 7.09 7.50
CA PHE A 85 2.93 7.05 6.61
C PHE A 85 3.21 7.70 5.26
N GLY A 86 2.50 7.25 4.23
CA GLY A 86 2.56 7.84 2.89
C GLY A 86 1.55 8.96 2.71
N ASN A 87 1.99 10.08 2.15
CA ASN A 87 1.14 11.19 1.75
C ASN A 87 1.75 11.91 0.54
N ILE A 88 0.99 12.84 -0.04
CA ILE A 88 1.51 13.82 -0.98
C ILE A 88 2.26 14.92 -0.22
N ALA A 89 3.41 15.32 -0.74
CA ALA A 89 4.11 16.53 -0.32
C ALA A 89 4.09 17.57 -1.45
N VAL A 90 3.99 18.84 -1.12
CA VAL A 90 3.91 19.93 -2.08
C VAL A 90 4.96 20.98 -1.79
N ASP A 91 5.73 21.37 -2.82
CA ASP A 91 6.60 22.52 -2.76
C ASP A 91 5.98 23.66 -3.59
N ASN A 92 5.32 24.59 -2.92
CA ASN A 92 4.67 25.75 -3.54
C ASN A 92 5.67 26.78 -4.05
N SER A 93 6.94 26.70 -3.66
CA SER A 93 8.01 27.58 -4.16
C SER A 93 8.56 27.15 -5.52
N LYS A 94 8.30 25.91 -5.92
CA LYS A 94 8.76 25.28 -7.15
C LYS A 94 7.60 25.05 -8.12
N ARG A 95 7.88 25.21 -9.40
CA ARG A 95 6.91 24.94 -10.47
C ARG A 95 7.50 23.92 -11.44
N ASN A 96 6.64 23.02 -11.90
CA ASN A 96 6.94 22.16 -13.04
C ASN A 96 6.84 22.95 -14.36
N GLU A 97 7.26 22.33 -15.46
CA GLU A 97 7.21 22.95 -16.82
C GLU A 97 5.78 23.39 -17.21
N ASP A 98 4.75 22.70 -16.69
CA ASP A 98 3.34 23.04 -16.90
C ASP A 98 2.80 24.15 -15.98
N GLY A 99 3.66 24.76 -15.17
CA GLY A 99 3.34 25.86 -14.25
C GLY A 99 2.68 25.44 -12.94
N ARG A 100 2.43 24.14 -12.71
CA ARG A 100 1.83 23.63 -11.47
C ARG A 100 2.84 23.56 -10.34
N ALA A 101 2.35 23.63 -9.08
CA ALA A 101 3.18 23.39 -7.90
C ALA A 101 3.77 21.99 -7.94
N ARG A 102 5.02 21.88 -7.51
CA ARG A 102 5.71 20.59 -7.51
C ARG A 102 5.16 19.68 -6.43
N LYS A 103 4.81 18.47 -6.82
CA LYS A 103 4.23 17.44 -5.94
C LYS A 103 5.15 16.23 -5.87
N TYR A 104 5.20 15.59 -4.72
CA TYR A 104 5.99 14.40 -4.46
C TYR A 104 5.12 13.31 -3.85
N ASN A 105 5.27 12.07 -4.30
CA ASN A 105 4.86 10.90 -3.56
C ASN A 105 5.90 10.69 -2.45
N ALA A 106 5.50 10.82 -1.20
CA ALA A 106 6.42 10.94 -0.08
C ALA A 106 6.06 10.06 1.12
N ALA A 107 7.10 9.63 1.84
CA ALA A 107 6.97 9.03 3.16
C ALA A 107 7.34 10.07 4.22
N PHE A 108 6.45 10.20 5.21
CA PHE A 108 6.62 11.02 6.38
C PHE A 108 6.89 10.14 7.59
N ALA A 109 7.82 10.53 8.44
CA ALA A 109 8.06 9.90 9.73
C ALA A 109 7.89 10.96 10.82
N ALA A 110 6.97 10.73 11.74
CA ALA A 110 6.64 11.70 12.79
C ALA A 110 6.75 11.09 14.19
N GLN A 111 7.32 11.83 15.12
CA GLN A 111 7.46 11.46 16.54
C GLN A 111 7.42 12.73 17.39
N HIS A 112 6.76 12.71 18.53
CA HIS A 112 6.65 13.86 19.46
C HIS A 112 6.15 15.15 18.78
N GLY A 113 5.20 15.08 17.87
CA GLY A 113 4.64 16.22 17.13
C GLY A 113 5.58 16.81 16.07
N LYS A 114 6.67 16.12 15.70
CA LYS A 114 7.67 16.62 14.76
C LYS A 114 8.02 15.57 13.70
N LEU A 115 8.40 16.06 12.53
CA LEU A 115 8.95 15.21 11.48
C LEU A 115 10.40 14.82 11.81
N LEU A 116 10.74 13.58 11.51
CA LEU A 116 12.09 13.06 11.52
C LEU A 116 12.66 13.15 10.08
N THR A 117 13.92 13.56 9.97
CA THR A 117 14.62 13.68 8.70
C THR A 117 15.96 12.96 8.72
N ASN A 118 16.42 12.48 7.56
CA ASN A 118 17.79 11.99 7.40
C ASN A 118 18.78 13.09 6.94
N GLY A 119 18.29 14.32 6.74
CA GLY A 119 19.11 15.49 6.40
C GLY A 119 19.69 15.51 4.97
N THR A 120 19.29 14.60 4.08
CA THR A 120 19.84 14.52 2.72
C THR A 120 19.17 15.46 1.74
N LEU A 121 17.89 15.76 1.95
CA LEU A 121 17.05 16.63 1.13
C LEU A 121 16.75 17.93 1.86
N PRO A 122 16.36 18.98 1.14
CA PRO A 122 15.88 20.24 1.75
C PRO A 122 14.44 20.12 2.29
N TYR A 123 13.98 18.91 2.54
CA TYR A 123 12.65 18.56 3.00
C TYR A 123 12.72 17.58 4.18
N ASP A 124 11.69 17.61 5.02
CA ASP A 124 11.54 16.72 6.17
C ASP A 124 10.70 15.48 5.81
N PHE A 125 10.81 14.97 4.57
CA PHE A 125 10.17 13.77 4.09
C PHE A 125 11.07 13.03 3.09
N ILE A 126 10.77 11.76 2.87
CA ILE A 126 11.48 10.90 1.92
C ILE A 126 10.69 10.87 0.61
N VAL A 127 11.37 11.16 -0.50
CA VAL A 127 10.78 11.22 -1.85
C VAL A 127 10.93 9.89 -2.55
N LYS A 128 9.86 9.41 -3.18
CA LYS A 128 9.87 8.21 -4.04
C LYS A 128 10.85 8.38 -5.19
N ASN A 129 11.73 7.39 -5.39
CA ASN A 129 12.73 7.41 -6.44
C ASN A 129 12.21 6.85 -7.77
N ALA A 130 11.58 5.66 -7.72
CA ALA A 130 11.05 5.00 -8.89
C ALA A 130 9.57 5.36 -9.08
N LEU A 131 9.28 6.18 -10.08
CA LEU A 131 7.92 6.55 -10.48
C LEU A 131 7.46 5.62 -11.59
N PRO A 132 6.59 4.61 -11.31
CA PRO A 132 6.10 3.71 -12.35
C PRO A 132 5.26 4.47 -13.38
N ASN A 133 5.49 4.17 -14.65
CA ASN A 133 4.78 4.76 -15.77
C ASN A 133 4.49 3.70 -16.84
N TYR A 134 3.84 2.62 -16.40
CA TYR A 134 3.49 1.47 -17.22
C TYR A 134 2.13 0.90 -16.78
N ARG A 135 1.38 0.28 -17.70
CA ARG A 135 0.03 -0.26 -17.48
C ARG A 135 -0.90 0.81 -16.90
N GLU A 136 -1.37 0.59 -15.64
CA GLU A 136 -2.25 1.48 -14.90
C GLU A 136 -1.56 2.67 -14.23
N PHE A 137 -0.23 2.66 -14.16
CA PHE A 137 0.54 3.66 -13.44
C PHE A 137 0.96 4.81 -14.36
N ASP A 138 0.78 6.03 -13.88
CA ASP A 138 1.16 7.29 -14.56
C ASP A 138 1.79 8.31 -13.60
N ASP A 139 2.60 7.83 -12.66
CA ASP A 139 3.20 8.63 -11.59
C ASP A 139 3.95 9.85 -12.11
N ASN A 140 4.65 9.73 -13.24
CA ASN A 140 5.41 10.84 -13.83
C ASN A 140 4.51 12.02 -14.26
N ARG A 141 3.21 11.79 -14.46
CA ARG A 141 2.25 12.86 -14.77
C ARG A 141 1.98 13.75 -13.55
N HIS A 142 2.08 13.18 -12.36
CA HIS A 142 1.61 13.84 -11.14
C HIS A 142 2.75 14.21 -10.18
N PHE A 143 3.82 13.43 -10.15
CA PHE A 143 4.86 13.52 -9.14
C PHE A 143 6.23 13.82 -9.72
N TYR A 144 7.01 14.59 -8.97
CA TYR A 144 8.42 14.86 -9.24
C TYR A 144 9.29 13.83 -8.48
N GLY A 145 10.08 13.07 -9.22
CA GLY A 145 10.85 11.97 -8.66
C GLY A 145 12.17 12.38 -8.02
N LEU A 146 12.68 11.53 -7.13
CA LEU A 146 13.97 11.75 -6.46
C LEU A 146 15.14 11.90 -7.45
N ARG A 147 15.11 11.21 -8.60
CA ARG A 147 16.16 11.34 -9.64
C ARG A 147 16.23 12.75 -10.24
N GLN A 148 15.07 13.33 -10.52
CA GLN A 148 14.98 14.70 -11.03
C GLN A 148 15.45 15.71 -9.99
N LEU A 149 15.03 15.49 -8.72
CA LEU A 149 15.45 16.30 -7.59
C LEU A 149 16.97 16.22 -7.36
N ALA A 150 17.56 15.02 -7.49
CA ALA A 150 19.01 14.82 -7.35
C ALA A 150 19.80 15.64 -8.38
N LEU A 151 19.34 15.65 -9.65
CA LEU A 151 19.95 16.47 -10.71
C LEU A 151 19.85 17.97 -10.39
N GLU A 152 18.71 18.44 -9.91
CA GLU A 152 18.52 19.84 -9.52
C GLU A 152 19.43 20.26 -8.35
N LEU A 153 19.67 19.35 -7.42
CA LEU A 153 20.54 19.57 -6.25
C LEU A 153 22.04 19.36 -6.55
N ASP A 154 22.40 19.00 -7.78
CA ASP A 154 23.76 18.57 -8.15
C ASP A 154 24.32 17.47 -7.25
N LYS A 155 23.46 16.46 -6.95
CA LYS A 155 23.79 15.32 -6.09
C LYS A 155 23.66 14.00 -6.84
N GLN A 156 24.46 13.02 -6.44
CA GLN A 156 24.27 11.64 -6.88
C GLN A 156 23.03 11.05 -6.19
N VAL A 157 22.09 10.52 -6.95
CA VAL A 157 20.83 9.94 -6.42
C VAL A 157 21.09 8.84 -5.42
N ALA A 158 22.13 8.01 -5.62
CA ALA A 158 22.52 6.97 -4.69
C ALA A 158 22.85 7.52 -3.29
N GLY A 159 23.50 8.68 -3.22
CA GLY A 159 23.85 9.34 -1.95
C GLY A 159 22.66 9.92 -1.18
N LEU A 160 21.49 10.05 -1.83
CA LEU A 160 20.25 10.53 -1.19
C LEU A 160 19.48 9.42 -0.46
N HIS A 161 19.76 8.15 -0.77
CA HIS A 161 19.18 7.01 -0.07
C HIS A 161 19.90 6.75 1.25
N GLN A 162 19.60 7.55 2.26
CA GLN A 162 20.16 7.42 3.61
C GLN A 162 19.10 6.88 4.58
N PRO A 163 19.51 6.06 5.56
CA PRO A 163 18.57 5.59 6.58
C PRO A 163 18.06 6.72 7.46
N LEU A 164 16.85 6.56 7.96
CA LEU A 164 16.24 7.39 8.98
C LEU A 164 16.53 6.80 10.37
N THR A 165 16.96 7.62 11.32
CA THR A 165 17.18 7.17 12.69
C THR A 165 15.94 7.39 13.52
N VAL A 166 15.43 6.32 14.14
CA VAL A 166 14.32 6.36 15.12
C VAL A 166 14.85 5.91 16.47
N THR A 167 14.48 6.65 17.52
CA THR A 167 14.85 6.33 18.90
C THR A 167 13.60 6.24 19.76
N ALA A 168 13.46 5.15 20.51
CA ALA A 168 12.42 4.99 21.51
C ALA A 168 12.97 4.23 22.72
N HIS A 169 12.61 4.67 23.92
CA HIS A 169 13.05 4.07 25.20
C HIS A 169 14.58 3.93 25.32
N GLY A 170 15.35 4.83 24.68
CA GLY A 170 16.81 4.80 24.68
C GLY A 170 17.45 3.79 23.73
N GLU A 171 16.63 3.00 23.01
CA GLU A 171 17.07 2.13 21.92
C GLU A 171 16.94 2.86 20.58
N THR A 172 17.84 2.57 19.65
CA THR A 172 17.89 3.24 18.35
C THR A 172 17.89 2.21 17.24
N VAL A 173 17.18 2.51 16.14
CA VAL A 173 17.20 1.73 14.89
C VAL A 173 17.37 2.65 13.68
N LYS A 174 18.17 2.24 12.71
CA LYS A 174 18.32 2.93 11.43
C LYS A 174 17.44 2.25 10.37
N LEU A 175 16.37 2.92 9.99
CA LEU A 175 15.38 2.42 9.03
C LEU A 175 15.74 2.82 7.61
N GLY A 176 15.87 1.85 6.71
CA GLY A 176 15.95 2.08 5.27
C GLY A 176 14.54 2.18 4.69
N LEU A 177 13.98 3.40 4.59
CA LEU A 177 12.63 3.60 4.08
C LEU A 177 12.59 3.63 2.55
N MET A 178 11.65 2.93 1.98
CA MET A 178 11.38 2.83 0.55
C MET A 178 9.88 2.97 0.28
N LEU A 179 9.53 3.53 -0.88
CA LEU A 179 8.14 3.63 -1.32
C LEU A 179 7.91 2.69 -2.51
N CYS A 180 7.13 1.65 -2.27
CA CYS A 180 6.58 0.70 -3.24
C CYS A 180 7.59 0.26 -4.32
N GLU A 181 7.56 0.91 -5.49
CA GLU A 181 8.38 0.58 -6.65
C GLU A 181 9.89 0.65 -6.38
N ASP A 182 10.33 1.42 -5.38
CA ASP A 182 11.74 1.48 -4.98
C ASP A 182 12.32 0.13 -4.53
N GLY A 183 11.46 -0.76 -4.04
CA GLY A 183 11.82 -2.13 -3.65
C GLY A 183 11.79 -3.16 -4.79
N TRP A 184 11.20 -2.82 -5.97
CA TRP A 184 11.08 -3.72 -7.13
C TRP A 184 12.28 -3.61 -8.05
N THR A 185 13.43 -4.13 -7.64
CA THR A 185 14.75 -3.82 -8.22
C THR A 185 15.05 -4.49 -9.55
N GLU A 186 14.32 -5.53 -9.98
CA GLU A 186 14.68 -6.37 -11.17
C GLU A 186 14.87 -5.57 -12.47
N ASN A 187 14.16 -4.47 -12.65
CA ASN A 187 14.16 -3.70 -13.90
C ASN A 187 14.75 -2.29 -13.74
N TYR A 188 15.38 -2.02 -12.59
CA TYR A 188 15.95 -0.72 -12.29
C TYR A 188 17.46 -0.77 -12.17
N PHE A 189 18.12 0.31 -12.56
CA PHE A 189 19.56 0.46 -12.48
C PHE A 189 20.06 0.60 -11.02
N LEU A 190 19.21 1.14 -10.13
CA LEU A 190 19.53 1.30 -8.71
C LEU A 190 18.87 0.18 -7.90
N ASP A 191 19.67 -0.51 -7.10
CA ASP A 191 19.21 -1.43 -6.07
C ASP A 191 19.08 -0.66 -4.75
N VAL A 192 17.91 -0.03 -4.54
CA VAL A 192 17.65 0.83 -3.38
C VAL A 192 17.78 0.10 -2.06
N PRO A 193 17.24 -1.14 -1.87
CA PRO A 193 17.48 -1.94 -0.68
C PRO A 193 18.96 -2.09 -0.33
N GLN A 194 19.77 -2.41 -1.32
CA GLN A 194 21.20 -2.61 -1.14
C GLN A 194 21.94 -1.29 -0.81
N LEU A 195 21.56 -0.19 -1.46
CA LEU A 195 22.12 1.13 -1.15
C LEU A 195 21.84 1.55 0.29
N LEU A 196 20.60 1.37 0.76
CA LEU A 196 20.22 1.69 2.13
C LEU A 196 21.02 0.86 3.14
N ALA A 197 21.21 -0.45 2.88
CA ALA A 197 22.03 -1.30 3.72
C ALA A 197 23.51 -0.85 3.72
N GLN A 198 24.08 -0.51 2.57
CA GLN A 198 25.44 0.02 2.44
C GLN A 198 25.62 1.35 3.20
N HIS A 199 24.59 2.16 3.28
CA HIS A 199 24.57 3.41 4.05
C HIS A 199 24.23 3.21 5.53
N GLY A 200 24.14 1.95 5.98
CA GLY A 200 24.03 1.59 7.39
C GLY A 200 22.62 1.45 7.91
N ALA A 201 21.63 1.22 7.04
CA ALA A 201 20.32 0.75 7.49
C ALA A 201 20.45 -0.59 8.22
N GLU A 202 19.64 -0.78 9.25
CA GLU A 202 19.61 -1.99 10.07
C GLU A 202 18.32 -2.79 9.85
N LEU A 203 17.28 -2.12 9.35
CA LEU A 203 15.99 -2.69 8.99
C LEU A 203 15.47 -1.96 7.75
N LEU A 204 15.06 -2.71 6.72
CA LEU A 204 14.41 -2.17 5.55
C LEU A 204 12.90 -2.11 5.77
N CYS A 205 12.28 -1.00 5.39
CA CYS A 205 10.84 -0.79 5.45
C CYS A 205 10.34 -0.30 4.08
N ASN A 206 9.49 -1.08 3.43
CA ASN A 206 8.84 -0.69 2.18
C ASN A 206 7.36 -0.44 2.44
N ILE A 207 6.93 0.82 2.36
CA ILE A 207 5.52 1.18 2.38
C ILE A 207 4.98 1.21 0.96
N SER A 208 3.87 0.53 0.72
CA SER A 208 3.35 0.26 -0.62
C SER A 208 1.87 0.55 -0.75
N CYS A 209 1.46 0.88 -1.97
CA CYS A 209 0.09 0.85 -2.44
C CYS A 209 0.07 0.04 -3.75
N SER A 210 0.17 -1.27 -3.60
CA SER A 210 0.46 -2.21 -4.69
C SER A 210 -0.76 -3.07 -4.99
N PRO A 211 -1.45 -2.87 -6.16
CA PRO A 211 -2.65 -3.59 -6.49
C PRO A 211 -2.37 -5.07 -6.78
N PHE A 212 -3.41 -5.88 -6.65
CA PHE A 212 -3.38 -7.29 -7.03
C PHE A 212 -3.14 -7.47 -8.53
N SER A 213 -2.35 -8.45 -8.86
CA SER A 213 -2.34 -9.09 -10.17
C SER A 213 -1.94 -10.56 -10.00
N ILE A 214 -2.35 -11.41 -10.94
CA ILE A 214 -2.08 -12.84 -10.92
C ILE A 214 -0.58 -13.10 -10.73
N ASN A 215 -0.23 -13.99 -9.82
CA ASN A 215 1.15 -14.37 -9.44
C ASN A 215 2.00 -13.23 -8.82
N LYS A 216 1.41 -12.08 -8.53
CA LYS A 216 2.17 -10.94 -7.98
C LYS A 216 2.66 -11.22 -6.56
N ASN A 217 1.87 -11.92 -5.75
CA ASN A 217 2.29 -12.23 -4.39
C ASN A 217 3.51 -13.17 -4.36
N SER A 218 3.52 -14.21 -5.19
CA SER A 218 4.69 -15.08 -5.34
C SER A 218 5.92 -14.31 -5.85
N LYS A 219 5.72 -13.39 -6.80
CA LYS A 219 6.79 -12.50 -7.26
C LYS A 219 7.28 -11.58 -6.15
N ARG A 220 6.37 -11.02 -5.33
CA ARG A 220 6.67 -10.18 -4.17
C ARG A 220 7.58 -10.92 -3.19
N HIS A 221 7.19 -12.13 -2.77
CA HIS A 221 7.99 -12.94 -1.84
C HIS A 221 9.38 -13.22 -2.40
N ARG A 222 9.51 -13.59 -3.67
CA ARG A 222 10.81 -13.84 -4.30
C ARG A 222 11.69 -12.60 -4.30
N LEU A 223 11.15 -11.43 -4.66
CA LEU A 223 11.92 -10.19 -4.80
C LEU A 223 12.33 -9.60 -3.45
N PHE A 224 11.37 -9.43 -2.54
CA PHE A 224 11.66 -8.81 -1.24
C PHE A 224 12.46 -9.75 -0.32
N GLY A 225 12.22 -11.07 -0.39
CA GLY A 225 13.09 -12.04 0.26
C GLY A 225 14.53 -11.99 -0.27
N SER A 226 14.70 -11.95 -1.60
CA SER A 226 16.04 -11.79 -2.20
C SER A 226 16.68 -10.44 -1.83
N ALA A 227 15.90 -9.36 -1.73
CA ALA A 227 16.40 -8.05 -1.32
C ALA A 227 16.91 -8.07 0.13
N ALA A 228 16.14 -8.63 1.06
CA ALA A 228 16.56 -8.81 2.45
C ALA A 228 17.84 -9.65 2.57
N GLN A 229 17.89 -10.78 1.85
CA GLN A 229 19.06 -11.68 1.82
C GLN A 229 20.30 -10.98 1.27
N LYS A 230 20.21 -10.27 0.15
CA LYS A 230 21.34 -9.55 -0.45
C LYS A 230 21.83 -8.40 0.43
N ALA A 231 20.89 -7.69 1.06
CA ALA A 231 21.20 -6.62 2.00
C ALA A 231 21.76 -7.14 3.32
N GLY A 232 21.49 -8.41 3.68
CA GLY A 232 21.91 -9.03 4.93
C GLY A 232 21.17 -8.46 6.16
N ILE A 233 20.03 -7.79 5.97
CA ILE A 233 19.21 -7.18 7.02
C ILE A 233 17.72 -7.49 6.79
N PRO A 234 16.89 -7.56 7.86
CA PRO A 234 15.48 -7.84 7.73
C PRO A 234 14.72 -6.78 6.91
N LEU A 235 13.55 -7.18 6.39
CA LEU A 235 12.69 -6.29 5.62
C LEU A 235 11.22 -6.44 6.05
N ILE A 236 10.55 -5.31 6.28
CA ILE A 236 9.10 -5.21 6.47
C ILE A 236 8.49 -4.60 5.21
N TYR A 237 7.52 -5.29 4.63
CA TYR A 237 6.70 -4.83 3.52
C TYR A 237 5.31 -4.50 4.03
N CYS A 238 4.87 -3.24 3.91
CA CYS A 238 3.57 -2.75 4.36
C CYS A 238 2.73 -2.36 3.15
N ASN A 239 1.58 -3.00 2.95
CA ASN A 239 0.67 -2.72 1.85
C ASN A 239 -0.76 -2.48 2.36
N ASN A 240 -1.58 -1.82 1.55
CA ASN A 240 -2.99 -1.58 1.86
C ASN A 240 -3.90 -2.69 1.33
N VAL A 241 -5.13 -2.70 1.82
CA VAL A 241 -6.28 -3.40 1.24
C VAL A 241 -7.30 -2.40 0.71
N GLY A 242 -8.34 -2.86 0.06
CA GLY A 242 -9.42 -2.05 -0.48
C GLY A 242 -9.53 -2.12 -1.99
N ILE A 243 -10.34 -1.23 -2.54
CA ILE A 243 -10.44 -1.02 -3.98
C ILE A 243 -10.18 0.45 -4.30
N GLN A 244 -9.58 0.70 -5.45
CA GLN A 244 -9.42 2.06 -5.98
C GLN A 244 -9.79 2.08 -7.46
N ASN A 245 -10.36 3.20 -7.92
CA ASN A 245 -10.89 3.34 -9.26
C ASN A 245 -10.23 4.55 -9.94
N ASN A 246 -9.54 4.31 -11.04
CA ASN A 246 -8.93 5.38 -11.84
C ASN A 246 -9.88 5.96 -12.91
N GLY A 247 -11.19 5.68 -12.82
CA GLY A 247 -12.20 6.11 -13.79
C GLY A 247 -12.36 5.18 -14.99
N LYS A 248 -11.46 4.21 -15.19
CA LYS A 248 -11.53 3.19 -16.26
C LYS A 248 -11.63 1.78 -15.70
N ASN A 249 -10.86 1.48 -14.68
CA ASN A 249 -10.76 0.17 -14.05
C ASN A 249 -10.83 0.30 -12.54
N ILE A 250 -11.38 -0.72 -11.90
CA ILE A 250 -11.36 -0.90 -10.46
C ILE A 250 -10.23 -1.87 -10.15
N PHE A 251 -9.29 -1.42 -9.32
CA PHE A 251 -8.17 -2.24 -8.85
C PHE A 251 -8.45 -2.71 -7.44
N THR A 252 -8.22 -3.99 -7.19
CA THR A 252 -8.20 -4.56 -5.84
C THR A 252 -6.80 -4.49 -5.26
N PHE A 253 -6.71 -4.22 -3.97
CA PHE A 253 -5.46 -4.25 -3.21
C PHE A 253 -5.51 -5.42 -2.25
N ASP A 254 -4.57 -6.32 -2.41
CA ASP A 254 -4.55 -7.62 -1.74
C ASP A 254 -3.98 -7.57 -0.32
N GLY A 255 -3.31 -6.48 0.04
CA GLY A 255 -2.57 -6.40 1.30
C GLY A 255 -1.32 -7.26 1.24
N CYS A 256 -1.34 -8.43 1.88
CA CYS A 256 -0.20 -9.34 2.00
C CYS A 256 1.05 -8.63 2.53
N SER A 257 0.87 -7.74 3.51
CA SER A 257 1.98 -7.18 4.27
C SER A 257 2.76 -8.30 4.93
N CYS A 258 4.08 -8.20 4.97
CA CYS A 258 4.89 -9.33 5.42
C CYS A 258 6.25 -8.88 5.98
N VAL A 259 6.91 -9.80 6.69
CA VAL A 259 8.22 -9.62 7.29
C VAL A 259 9.16 -10.71 6.80
N TYR A 260 10.36 -10.31 6.36
CA TYR A 260 11.43 -11.22 5.96
C TYR A 260 12.61 -11.11 6.93
N GLY A 261 13.21 -12.25 7.25
CA GLY A 261 14.48 -12.31 7.94
C GLY A 261 15.64 -11.82 7.07
N SER A 262 16.80 -11.58 7.68
CA SER A 262 18.03 -11.21 6.99
C SER A 262 18.56 -12.31 6.06
N ASP A 263 18.09 -13.54 6.21
CA ASP A 263 18.33 -14.68 5.31
C ASP A 263 17.37 -14.75 4.12
N GLY A 264 16.40 -13.85 4.06
CA GLY A 264 15.38 -13.75 3.02
C GLY A 264 14.16 -14.64 3.21
N TRP A 265 14.08 -15.42 4.31
CA TRP A 265 12.91 -16.24 4.59
C TRP A 265 11.75 -15.38 5.08
N LEU A 266 10.56 -15.73 4.61
CA LEU A 266 9.31 -15.15 5.11
C LEU A 266 9.10 -15.60 6.57
N LEU A 267 8.99 -14.63 7.48
CA LEU A 267 8.76 -14.89 8.89
C LEU A 267 7.27 -14.84 9.25
N THR A 268 6.54 -13.90 8.66
CA THR A 268 5.10 -13.76 8.85
C THR A 268 4.51 -12.92 7.72
N ASP A 269 3.21 -13.10 7.46
CA ASP A 269 2.44 -12.29 6.54
C ASP A 269 1.01 -12.03 7.05
N ALA A 270 0.39 -10.97 6.54
CA ALA A 270 -0.99 -10.61 6.83
C ALA A 270 -1.96 -11.32 5.87
N PRO A 271 -3.19 -11.57 6.29
CA PRO A 271 -4.20 -12.16 5.42
C PRO A 271 -4.52 -11.26 4.23
N MET A 272 -4.82 -11.87 3.08
CA MET A 272 -5.29 -11.16 1.90
C MET A 272 -6.67 -10.56 2.15
N TYR A 273 -6.90 -9.37 1.58
CA TYR A 273 -8.21 -8.70 1.55
C TYR A 273 -8.84 -8.41 2.91
N ALA A 274 -8.06 -8.39 3.98
CA ALA A 274 -8.51 -8.03 5.32
C ALA A 274 -7.58 -7.00 5.95
N GLU A 275 -8.15 -6.10 6.73
CA GLU A 275 -7.33 -5.23 7.59
C GLU A 275 -6.65 -6.07 8.66
N ALA A 276 -5.38 -5.76 8.92
CA ALA A 276 -4.56 -6.47 9.89
C ALA A 276 -3.45 -5.59 10.44
N THR A 277 -2.97 -5.94 11.62
CA THR A 277 -1.74 -5.35 12.19
C THR A 277 -0.74 -6.46 12.42
N LEU A 278 0.36 -6.46 11.67
CA LEU A 278 1.51 -7.34 11.91
C LEU A 278 2.41 -6.70 12.95
N CYS A 279 2.74 -7.45 13.99
CA CYS A 279 3.66 -7.01 15.04
C CYS A 279 4.99 -7.78 14.93
N ALA A 280 6.09 -7.05 15.14
CA ALA A 280 7.44 -7.58 15.17
C ALA A 280 8.24 -6.94 16.32
N GLY A 281 9.15 -7.70 16.90
CA GLY A 281 10.13 -7.22 17.87
C GLY A 281 11.48 -6.99 17.19
N TRP A 282 12.08 -5.81 17.37
CA TRP A 282 13.42 -5.51 16.89
C TRP A 282 14.43 -5.54 18.04
N ASP A 283 15.41 -6.42 17.98
CA ASP A 283 16.54 -6.46 18.90
C ASP A 283 17.71 -5.65 18.34
N SER A 284 17.97 -4.48 18.92
CA SER A 284 19.03 -3.57 18.50
C SER A 284 20.44 -4.15 18.66
N LYS A 285 20.63 -5.09 19.59
CA LYS A 285 21.92 -5.73 19.86
C LYS A 285 22.20 -6.87 18.91
N ALA A 286 21.20 -7.74 18.71
CA ALA A 286 21.29 -8.86 17.80
C ALA A 286 21.11 -8.42 16.33
N LYS A 287 20.57 -7.22 16.08
CA LYS A 287 20.13 -6.72 14.77
C LYS A 287 19.20 -7.71 14.06
N ALA A 288 18.29 -8.27 14.83
CA ALA A 288 17.37 -9.31 14.40
C ALA A 288 15.92 -8.90 14.66
N ILE A 289 15.04 -9.42 13.83
CA ILE A 289 13.61 -9.25 13.97
C ILE A 289 12.97 -10.56 14.41
N ASP A 290 12.05 -10.48 15.38
CA ASP A 290 11.24 -11.59 15.85
C ASP A 290 9.77 -11.30 15.58
N THR A 291 9.02 -12.31 15.17
CA THR A 291 7.60 -12.20 14.86
C THR A 291 6.82 -13.31 15.53
N SER A 292 5.67 -12.99 16.08
CA SER A 292 4.69 -13.96 16.58
C SER A 292 3.53 -14.02 15.59
N GLY A 293 3.71 -14.60 14.42
CA GLY A 293 2.67 -14.62 13.40
C GLY A 293 2.56 -15.97 12.72
N ILE A 294 1.40 -16.23 12.15
CA ILE A 294 1.13 -17.40 11.33
C ILE A 294 1.35 -16.99 9.87
N THR A 295 2.18 -17.72 9.15
CA THR A 295 2.27 -17.59 7.70
C THR A 295 0.97 -18.05 7.06
N SER A 296 0.50 -17.30 6.06
CA SER A 296 -0.70 -17.67 5.32
C SER A 296 -0.50 -18.99 4.56
N ASP A 297 -1.58 -19.74 4.41
CA ASP A 297 -1.57 -20.96 3.59
C ASP A 297 -1.36 -20.61 2.11
N PRO A 298 -0.55 -21.38 1.36
CA PRO A 298 -0.39 -21.20 -0.07
C PRO A 298 -1.74 -21.43 -0.77
N ARG A 299 -2.12 -20.51 -1.65
CA ARG A 299 -3.34 -20.60 -2.46
C ARG A 299 -3.00 -20.97 -3.90
N SER A 300 -3.93 -21.66 -4.56
CA SER A 300 -3.83 -21.87 -6.01
C SER A 300 -4.08 -20.55 -6.76
N GLU A 301 -3.57 -20.44 -7.96
CA GLU A 301 -3.80 -19.26 -8.82
C GLU A 301 -5.29 -18.96 -9.02
N ILE A 302 -6.10 -19.99 -9.19
CA ILE A 302 -7.55 -19.81 -9.37
C ILE A 302 -8.23 -19.31 -8.10
N ASP A 303 -7.78 -19.74 -6.92
CA ASP A 303 -8.30 -19.23 -5.64
C ASP A 303 -7.95 -17.76 -5.46
N GLU A 304 -6.72 -17.35 -5.81
CA GLU A 304 -6.32 -15.94 -5.77
C GLU A 304 -7.21 -15.09 -6.68
N VAL A 305 -7.49 -15.54 -7.91
CA VAL A 305 -8.38 -14.86 -8.86
C VAL A 305 -9.80 -14.76 -8.32
N TYR A 306 -10.36 -15.88 -7.82
CA TYR A 306 -11.71 -15.90 -7.27
C TYR A 306 -11.84 -14.94 -6.08
N HIS A 307 -10.93 -15.00 -5.13
CA HIS A 307 -10.97 -14.12 -3.95
C HIS A 307 -10.78 -12.65 -4.32
N SER A 308 -9.95 -12.34 -5.32
CA SER A 308 -9.79 -10.96 -5.82
C SER A 308 -11.07 -10.43 -6.45
N LEU A 309 -11.72 -11.22 -7.31
CA LEU A 309 -12.98 -10.86 -7.94
C LEU A 309 -14.09 -10.67 -6.90
N ARG A 310 -14.23 -11.64 -6.00
CA ARG A 310 -15.22 -11.60 -4.92
C ARG A 310 -15.06 -10.36 -4.07
N TYR A 311 -13.86 -10.12 -3.56
CA TYR A 311 -13.56 -8.95 -2.74
C TYR A 311 -13.78 -7.63 -3.50
N GLY A 312 -13.27 -7.52 -4.72
CA GLY A 312 -13.40 -6.31 -5.53
C GLY A 312 -14.86 -5.97 -5.84
N CYS A 313 -15.66 -6.97 -6.26
CA CYS A 313 -17.08 -6.79 -6.53
C CYS A 313 -17.85 -6.43 -5.24
N GLN A 314 -17.59 -7.13 -4.13
CA GLN A 314 -18.24 -6.85 -2.86
C GLN A 314 -17.98 -5.42 -2.40
N ARG A 315 -16.70 -4.99 -2.35
CA ARG A 315 -16.34 -3.63 -1.93
C ARG A 315 -16.91 -2.56 -2.85
N PHE A 316 -16.96 -2.82 -4.17
CA PHE A 316 -17.60 -1.89 -5.10
C PHE A 316 -19.10 -1.73 -4.84
N LEU A 317 -19.82 -2.82 -4.63
CA LEU A 317 -21.25 -2.78 -4.34
C LEU A 317 -21.54 -2.04 -3.01
N GLU A 318 -20.73 -2.32 -1.98
CA GLU A 318 -20.83 -1.64 -0.68
C GLU A 318 -20.60 -0.13 -0.80
N GLN A 319 -19.54 0.29 -1.50
CA GLN A 319 -19.23 1.71 -1.73
C GLN A 319 -20.31 2.41 -2.59
N ALA A 320 -20.94 1.69 -3.52
CA ALA A 320 -22.01 2.21 -4.36
C ALA A 320 -23.39 2.14 -3.70
N GLY A 321 -23.51 1.53 -2.51
CA GLY A 321 -24.80 1.33 -1.82
C GLY A 321 -25.75 0.36 -2.54
N ILE A 322 -25.19 -0.60 -3.33
CA ILE A 322 -25.96 -1.55 -4.13
C ILE A 322 -26.12 -2.85 -3.33
N GLY A 323 -27.33 -3.14 -2.89
CA GLY A 323 -27.65 -4.38 -2.15
C GLY A 323 -28.39 -5.44 -2.96
N LYS A 324 -28.85 -5.14 -4.18
CA LYS A 324 -29.59 -6.06 -5.07
C LYS A 324 -29.11 -5.94 -6.50
N MET A 325 -29.17 -7.04 -7.24
CA MET A 325 -28.71 -7.08 -8.63
C MET A 325 -29.64 -7.89 -9.52
N THR A 326 -29.75 -7.48 -10.78
CA THR A 326 -30.39 -8.26 -11.84
C THR A 326 -29.35 -8.67 -12.86
N ILE A 327 -29.32 -9.95 -13.22
CA ILE A 327 -28.36 -10.52 -14.18
C ILE A 327 -29.10 -11.19 -15.33
N GLY A 328 -28.76 -10.81 -16.57
CA GLY A 328 -29.24 -11.49 -17.76
C GLY A 328 -28.58 -12.87 -17.92
N LEU A 329 -29.35 -13.93 -17.83
CA LEU A 329 -28.85 -15.31 -17.93
C LEU A 329 -29.06 -15.85 -19.36
N SER A 330 -27.93 -15.97 -20.09
CA SER A 330 -27.99 -16.37 -21.53
C SER A 330 -27.92 -17.89 -21.75
N GLY A 331 -27.64 -18.69 -20.72
CA GLY A 331 -27.29 -20.09 -20.83
C GLY A 331 -25.84 -20.36 -21.26
N GLY A 332 -25.01 -19.31 -21.33
CA GLY A 332 -23.56 -19.43 -21.52
C GLY A 332 -22.81 -19.40 -20.18
N ILE A 333 -21.58 -19.93 -20.19
CA ILE A 333 -20.75 -20.07 -19.00
C ILE A 333 -20.46 -18.73 -18.31
N ASP A 334 -20.24 -17.65 -19.08
CA ASP A 334 -19.90 -16.33 -18.51
C ASP A 334 -21.03 -15.80 -17.64
N SER A 335 -22.28 -15.88 -18.11
CA SER A 335 -23.45 -15.45 -17.33
C SER A 335 -23.71 -16.33 -16.10
N ALA A 336 -23.43 -17.64 -16.22
CA ALA A 336 -23.57 -18.58 -15.11
C ALA A 336 -22.51 -18.30 -14.02
N VAL A 337 -21.24 -18.11 -14.39
CA VAL A 337 -20.16 -17.76 -13.45
C VAL A 337 -20.44 -16.40 -12.78
N THR A 338 -20.91 -15.41 -13.56
CA THR A 338 -21.30 -14.10 -13.02
C THR A 338 -22.44 -14.25 -12.00
N ALA A 339 -23.47 -15.05 -12.32
CA ALA A 339 -24.58 -15.31 -11.41
C ALA A 339 -24.10 -15.98 -10.11
N ALA A 340 -23.27 -17.02 -10.22
CA ALA A 340 -22.72 -17.72 -9.07
C ALA A 340 -21.89 -16.79 -8.17
N LEU A 341 -21.03 -15.96 -8.75
CA LEU A 341 -20.21 -15.00 -8.03
C LEU A 341 -21.07 -13.98 -7.25
N PHE A 342 -22.09 -13.40 -7.89
CA PHE A 342 -22.92 -12.40 -7.21
C PHE A 342 -23.92 -13.02 -6.23
N VAL A 343 -24.34 -14.26 -6.42
CA VAL A 343 -25.11 -15.01 -5.42
C VAL A 343 -24.25 -15.29 -4.17
N ASP A 344 -22.96 -15.62 -4.37
CA ASP A 344 -22.04 -15.78 -3.24
C ASP A 344 -21.79 -14.48 -2.48
N ILE A 345 -21.76 -13.33 -3.17
CA ILE A 345 -21.51 -12.00 -2.57
C ILE A 345 -22.77 -11.46 -1.86
N LEU A 346 -23.93 -11.50 -2.52
CA LEU A 346 -25.14 -10.82 -2.07
C LEU A 346 -26.17 -11.75 -1.39
N GLY A 347 -26.02 -13.05 -1.57
CA GLY A 347 -27.02 -14.05 -1.22
C GLY A 347 -28.12 -14.22 -2.30
N PRO A 348 -28.76 -15.40 -2.39
CA PRO A 348 -29.69 -15.73 -3.44
C PRO A 348 -30.95 -14.83 -3.50
N ASP A 349 -31.40 -14.31 -2.37
CA ASP A 349 -32.59 -13.46 -2.27
C ASP A 349 -32.37 -12.03 -2.86
N ASN A 350 -31.13 -11.69 -3.13
CA ASN A 350 -30.75 -10.35 -3.62
C ASN A 350 -30.29 -10.35 -5.09
N VAL A 351 -30.29 -11.52 -5.74
CA VAL A 351 -29.90 -11.66 -7.14
C VAL A 351 -31.06 -12.18 -7.96
N LEU A 352 -31.57 -11.37 -8.88
CA LEU A 352 -32.62 -11.76 -9.83
C LEU A 352 -31.99 -12.19 -11.15
N LEU A 353 -32.16 -13.46 -11.51
CA LEU A 353 -31.73 -13.99 -12.81
C LEU A 353 -32.87 -13.83 -13.82
N VAL A 354 -32.61 -13.23 -14.96
CA VAL A 354 -33.58 -13.00 -16.03
C VAL A 354 -33.13 -13.66 -17.33
N ASN A 355 -33.84 -14.68 -17.76
CA ASN A 355 -33.67 -15.25 -19.10
C ASN A 355 -34.56 -14.50 -20.11
N MET A 356 -33.97 -13.99 -21.17
CA MET A 356 -34.66 -13.27 -22.24
C MET A 356 -34.47 -14.00 -23.59
N PRO A 357 -35.12 -15.16 -23.80
CA PRO A 357 -34.91 -15.93 -25.00
C PRO A 357 -35.46 -15.21 -26.24
N SER A 358 -34.72 -15.27 -27.33
CA SER A 358 -35.13 -14.79 -28.65
C SER A 358 -35.25 -15.94 -29.62
N ARG A 359 -35.81 -15.69 -30.81
CA ARG A 359 -35.91 -16.69 -31.90
C ARG A 359 -34.53 -17.20 -32.38
N TYR A 360 -33.44 -16.52 -31.99
CA TYR A 360 -32.08 -16.89 -32.39
C TYR A 360 -31.37 -17.77 -31.36
N ASN A 361 -31.91 -17.90 -30.15
CA ASN A 361 -31.34 -18.76 -29.13
C ASN A 361 -31.61 -20.23 -29.42
N SER A 362 -30.62 -21.09 -29.27
CA SER A 362 -30.81 -22.51 -29.38
C SER A 362 -31.68 -23.07 -28.25
N PRO A 363 -32.45 -24.15 -28.45
CA PRO A 363 -33.17 -24.79 -27.34
C PRO A 363 -32.24 -25.20 -26.20
N MET A 364 -31.00 -25.61 -26.49
CA MET A 364 -30.02 -26.02 -25.50
C MET A 364 -29.64 -24.85 -24.56
N THR A 365 -29.38 -23.66 -25.12
CA THR A 365 -29.02 -22.49 -24.25
C THR A 365 -30.19 -22.02 -23.41
N GLN A 366 -31.43 -22.16 -23.92
CA GLN A 366 -32.64 -21.85 -23.13
C GLN A 366 -32.78 -22.83 -21.94
N THR A 367 -32.65 -24.13 -22.20
CA THR A 367 -32.71 -25.18 -21.15
C THR A 367 -31.63 -25.01 -20.12
N ILE A 368 -30.39 -24.71 -20.53
CA ILE A 368 -29.28 -24.46 -19.57
C ILE A 368 -29.60 -23.25 -18.71
N ALA A 369 -30.11 -22.15 -19.28
CA ALA A 369 -30.47 -20.96 -18.50
C ALA A 369 -31.57 -21.23 -17.45
N GLU A 370 -32.51 -22.14 -17.75
CA GLU A 370 -33.56 -22.56 -16.84
C GLU A 370 -33.03 -23.46 -15.68
N GLN A 371 -31.94 -24.18 -15.95
CA GLN A 371 -31.32 -25.10 -14.97
C GLN A 371 -30.28 -24.43 -14.06
N THR A 372 -29.76 -23.28 -14.49
CA THR A 372 -28.79 -22.50 -13.69
C THR A 372 -29.48 -21.68 -12.62
#